data_4b789208e52f902f568ecba0a02791d9
#
_entry.id   4b789208e52f902f568ecba0a02791d9
#
_cell.length_a   1.000
_cell.length_b   1.000
_cell.length_c   1.000
_cell.angle_alpha   90.00
_cell.angle_beta   90.00
_cell.angle_gamma   90.00
#
_symmetry.space_group_name_H-M   'P 1'
#
loop_
_entity.id
_entity.type
_entity.pdbx_description
1 polymer ?
#
loop_
_entity_poly.entity_id
_entity_poly.type
_entity_poly.pdbx_seq_one_letter_code
_entity_poly.pdbx_strand_id
1 'polypeptide(L)'
;IGPWIDHFFLLPTTPLSPLPALSAFHRGKEEMSENTREELKLLLLDKSVRTGEFTLASGRKSDLYVDCRVTSFDSRGARLIGAEGWRAVREKLSANGLSAAAIGGMTLGADPISLAIGMESARRQPDDFLQVFTVRKEAKGYGVGRRIEGNFSPGDSIVVVDDVITTGGSTLKAVDAIEAEGGKVLFAFVLVDREEGGRQALEERGIEVLSLFTRTDLLGS
;
A
#
# COMPACT_ATOMS: atom_id res chain seq x y z
N ILE A 1 -12.18 26.80 -55.81
CA ILE A 1 -10.92 26.02 -55.65
C ILE A 1 -9.84 27.07 -55.43
N GLY A 2 -9.53 27.36 -54.20
CA GLY A 2 -8.46 28.30 -53.81
C GLY A 2 -7.53 27.64 -52.79
N PRO A 3 -6.24 27.81 -52.91
CA PRO A 3 -5.23 27.11 -52.11
C PRO A 3 -5.08 27.73 -50.73
N TRP A 4 -5.12 26.88 -49.70
CA TRP A 4 -4.64 27.27 -48.38
C TRP A 4 -3.14 26.94 -48.32
N ILE A 5 -2.33 27.99 -48.36
CA ILE A 5 -0.86 27.92 -48.28
C ILE A 5 -0.45 28.44 -46.92
N ASP A 6 0.17 27.58 -46.18
CA ASP A 6 1.28 27.70 -45.23
C ASP A 6 1.50 29.03 -44.52
N HIS A 7 1.14 29.08 -43.26
CA HIS A 7 1.83 29.93 -42.30
C HIS A 7 2.51 29.02 -41.25
N PHE A 8 3.71 28.53 -41.62
CA PHE A 8 4.68 28.06 -40.63
C PHE A 8 5.14 29.27 -39.84
N PHE A 9 4.62 29.40 -38.60
CA PHE A 9 5.24 30.26 -37.62
C PHE A 9 6.59 29.65 -37.22
N LEU A 10 7.65 30.22 -37.73
CA LEU A 10 9.00 30.03 -37.20
C LEU A 10 9.03 30.60 -35.78
N LEU A 11 8.90 29.73 -34.80
CA LEU A 11 9.22 30.05 -33.40
C LEU A 11 10.73 30.35 -33.33
N PRO A 12 11.17 31.40 -32.62
CA PRO A 12 12.58 31.67 -32.44
C PRO A 12 13.20 30.51 -31.66
N THR A 13 14.26 29.93 -32.18
CA THR A 13 15.10 28.91 -31.52
C THR A 13 15.99 29.61 -30.48
N THR A 14 15.40 30.11 -29.41
CA THR A 14 16.15 30.39 -28.19
C THR A 14 16.47 29.05 -27.54
N PRO A 15 17.75 28.71 -27.28
CA PRO A 15 18.08 27.51 -26.54
C PRO A 15 17.42 27.64 -25.17
N LEU A 16 16.55 26.66 -24.86
CA LEU A 16 16.01 26.53 -23.51
C LEU A 16 17.21 26.39 -22.57
N SER A 17 17.31 27.33 -21.63
CA SER A 17 18.25 27.21 -20.52
C SER A 17 18.07 25.83 -19.90
N PRO A 18 19.15 25.08 -19.60
CA PRO A 18 19.02 23.80 -18.97
C PRO A 18 18.18 23.97 -17.71
N LEU A 19 17.12 23.17 -17.61
CA LEU A 19 16.32 23.06 -16.39
C LEU A 19 17.30 22.87 -15.23
N PRO A 20 17.16 23.59 -14.12
CA PRO A 20 18.01 23.37 -12.96
C PRO A 20 17.93 21.89 -12.61
N ALA A 21 19.11 21.26 -12.49
CA ALA A 21 19.24 19.86 -12.23
C ALA A 21 18.33 19.46 -11.07
N LEU A 22 17.63 18.34 -11.19
CA LEU A 22 16.76 17.72 -10.18
C LEU A 22 17.41 17.58 -8.79
N SER A 23 18.71 17.82 -8.67
CA SER A 23 19.47 17.89 -7.41
C SER A 23 19.01 18.97 -6.42
N ALA A 24 18.26 19.98 -6.86
CA ALA A 24 17.71 21.00 -5.97
C ALA A 24 16.45 20.55 -5.21
N PHE A 25 15.79 19.47 -5.65
CA PHE A 25 14.67 18.86 -4.94
C PHE A 25 15.06 17.97 -3.74
N HIS A 26 16.36 17.77 -3.52
CA HIS A 26 16.89 16.92 -2.44
C HIS A 26 17.04 17.63 -1.08
N ARG A 27 16.51 18.81 -0.90
CA ARG A 27 16.59 19.53 0.38
C ARG A 27 15.23 19.81 1.00
N GLY A 28 14.58 18.73 1.34
CA GLY A 28 13.57 18.63 2.36
C GLY A 28 13.73 17.28 3.02
N LYS A 29 14.81 17.06 3.77
CA LYS A 29 14.71 16.20 4.94
C LYS A 29 13.72 16.92 5.86
N GLU A 30 12.41 16.78 5.56
CA GLU A 30 11.46 16.76 6.64
C GLU A 30 11.92 15.60 7.51
N GLU A 31 12.60 15.91 8.60
CA GLU A 31 12.64 15.06 9.77
C GLU A 31 11.18 14.72 10.02
N MET A 32 10.78 13.51 9.64
CA MET A 32 9.46 13.01 9.97
C MET A 32 9.46 13.03 11.50
N SER A 33 8.67 13.94 12.08
CA SER A 33 8.63 14.11 13.52
C SER A 33 8.38 12.74 14.14
N GLU A 34 9.00 12.44 15.28
CA GLU A 34 8.75 11.24 16.10
C GLU A 34 7.25 11.03 16.41
N ASN A 35 6.43 12.01 16.03
CA ASN A 35 5.01 12.11 16.22
C ASN A 35 4.14 11.53 15.07
N THR A 36 4.70 11.17 13.88
CA THR A 36 3.85 10.75 12.73
C THR A 36 3.12 9.44 13.00
N ARG A 37 3.78 8.50 13.65
CA ARG A 37 3.19 7.21 14.03
C ARG A 37 2.10 7.39 15.09
N GLU A 38 2.33 8.25 16.08
CA GLU A 38 1.34 8.56 17.11
C GLU A 38 0.15 9.35 16.53
N GLU A 39 0.41 10.29 15.62
CA GLU A 39 -0.65 11.01 14.89
C GLU A 39 -1.54 10.04 14.10
N LEU A 40 -0.95 9.07 13.42
CA LEU A 40 -1.71 8.03 12.71
C LEU A 40 -2.51 7.15 13.67
N LYS A 41 -1.93 6.75 14.79
CA LYS A 41 -2.61 5.98 15.84
C LYS A 41 -3.85 6.71 16.35
N LEU A 42 -3.71 7.98 16.71
CA LEU A 42 -4.83 8.80 17.19
C LEU A 42 -5.93 8.94 16.12
N LEU A 43 -5.55 9.11 14.86
CA LEU A 43 -6.50 9.20 13.76
C LEU A 43 -7.24 7.87 13.51
N LEU A 44 -6.56 6.73 13.65
CA LEU A 44 -7.19 5.40 13.58
C LEU A 44 -8.19 5.20 14.72
N LEU A 45 -7.81 5.58 15.94
CA LEU A 45 -8.68 5.49 17.12
C LEU A 45 -9.93 6.37 16.97
N ASP A 46 -9.78 7.57 16.45
CA ASP A 46 -10.90 8.51 16.24
C ASP A 46 -11.86 8.02 15.13
N LYS A 47 -11.32 7.63 13.98
CA LYS A 47 -12.12 7.36 12.77
C LYS A 47 -12.49 5.91 12.57
N SER A 48 -11.59 4.98 12.82
CA SER A 48 -11.65 3.59 12.35
C SER A 48 -11.95 2.58 13.44
N VAL A 49 -11.69 2.90 14.70
CA VAL A 49 -11.84 1.99 15.83
C VAL A 49 -13.12 2.28 16.59
N ARG A 50 -13.89 1.23 16.88
CA ARG A 50 -15.07 1.30 17.75
C ARG A 50 -15.01 0.14 18.74
N THR A 51 -15.18 0.44 20.02
CA THR A 51 -15.30 -0.56 21.10
C THR A 51 -16.77 -0.74 21.47
N GLY A 52 -17.17 -1.97 21.79
CA GLY A 52 -18.55 -2.30 22.15
C GLY A 52 -18.88 -3.76 21.81
N GLU A 53 -20.13 -4.16 21.94
CA GLU A 53 -20.55 -5.49 21.51
C GLU A 53 -20.94 -5.48 20.03
N PHE A 54 -20.18 -6.21 19.21
CA PHE A 54 -20.42 -6.35 17.78
C PHE A 54 -20.66 -7.83 17.44
N THR A 55 -21.56 -8.08 16.49
CA THR A 55 -21.69 -9.39 15.88
C THR A 55 -21.04 -9.35 14.50
N LEU A 56 -19.98 -10.12 14.31
CA LEU A 56 -19.27 -10.21 13.04
C LEU A 56 -20.10 -10.95 12.00
N ALA A 57 -19.76 -10.82 10.71
CA ALA A 57 -20.41 -11.55 9.62
C ALA A 57 -20.34 -13.07 9.78
N SER A 58 -19.35 -13.58 10.53
CA SER A 58 -19.22 -14.98 10.92
C SER A 58 -20.15 -15.43 12.06
N GLY A 59 -20.96 -14.52 12.64
CA GLY A 59 -21.79 -14.75 13.81
C GLY A 59 -21.03 -14.69 15.14
N ARG A 60 -19.71 -14.54 15.15
CA ARG A 60 -18.91 -14.39 16.38
C ARG A 60 -19.14 -13.03 17.01
N LYS A 61 -19.18 -12.98 18.35
CA LYS A 61 -19.16 -11.73 19.10
C LYS A 61 -17.73 -11.16 19.14
N SER A 62 -17.61 -9.85 19.05
CA SER A 62 -16.35 -9.13 19.19
C SER A 62 -16.62 -7.86 20.02
N ASP A 63 -15.66 -7.47 20.84
CA ASP A 63 -15.63 -6.21 21.60
C ASP A 63 -14.98 -5.07 20.81
N LEU A 64 -14.49 -5.36 19.61
CA LEU A 64 -13.78 -4.43 18.76
C LEU A 64 -14.28 -4.52 17.32
N TYR A 65 -14.58 -3.38 16.72
CA TYR A 65 -14.80 -3.20 15.30
C TYR A 65 -13.75 -2.24 14.74
N VAL A 66 -13.07 -2.64 13.65
CA VAL A 66 -12.06 -1.82 12.97
C VAL A 66 -12.41 -1.73 11.49
N ASP A 67 -12.60 -0.51 10.99
CA ASP A 67 -12.72 -0.23 9.56
C ASP A 67 -11.64 0.77 9.15
N CYS A 68 -10.48 0.27 8.76
CA CYS A 68 -9.34 1.10 8.36
C CYS A 68 -9.60 1.92 7.11
N ARG A 69 -10.63 1.60 6.30
CA ARG A 69 -10.97 2.34 5.08
C ARG A 69 -11.36 3.78 5.39
N VAL A 70 -12.01 4.02 6.53
CA VAL A 70 -12.37 5.39 6.94
C VAL A 70 -11.13 6.27 7.12
N THR A 71 -10.03 5.70 7.61
CA THR A 71 -8.74 6.41 7.75
C THR A 71 -7.93 6.37 6.45
N SER A 72 -7.89 5.24 5.74
CA SER A 72 -7.05 5.11 4.54
C SER A 72 -7.59 5.89 3.33
N PHE A 73 -8.90 6.19 3.27
CA PHE A 73 -9.51 7.11 2.32
C PHE A 73 -9.58 8.57 2.80
N ASP A 74 -9.17 8.86 4.04
CA ASP A 74 -8.96 10.23 4.50
C ASP A 74 -7.61 10.75 3.99
N SER A 75 -7.56 11.95 3.39
CA SER A 75 -6.34 12.49 2.77
C SER A 75 -5.19 12.65 3.76
N ARG A 76 -5.47 13.03 5.01
CA ARG A 76 -4.47 13.11 6.09
C ARG A 76 -4.04 11.71 6.51
N GLY A 77 -5.00 10.78 6.66
CA GLY A 77 -4.74 9.38 6.96
C GLY A 77 -3.89 8.71 5.90
N ALA A 78 -4.23 8.86 4.61
CA ALA A 78 -3.46 8.33 3.50
C ALA A 78 -2.01 8.85 3.49
N ARG A 79 -1.81 10.16 3.74
CA ARG A 79 -0.46 10.74 3.86
C ARG A 79 0.35 10.11 4.99
N LEU A 80 -0.25 9.94 6.17
CA LEU A 80 0.40 9.35 7.33
C LEU A 80 0.71 7.86 7.10
N ILE A 81 -0.24 7.11 6.51
CA ILE A 81 -0.06 5.69 6.14
C ILE A 81 1.06 5.55 5.12
N GLY A 82 1.10 6.41 4.09
CA GLY A 82 2.18 6.40 3.11
C GLY A 82 3.55 6.59 3.74
N ALA A 83 3.67 7.59 4.61
CA ALA A 83 4.92 7.92 5.29
C ALA A 83 5.40 6.80 6.21
N GLU A 84 4.55 6.33 7.14
CA GLU A 84 4.91 5.30 8.12
C GLU A 84 5.00 3.90 7.49
N GLY A 85 4.08 3.58 6.57
CA GLY A 85 4.10 2.32 5.85
C GLY A 85 5.35 2.16 4.99
N TRP A 86 5.72 3.21 4.23
CA TRP A 86 6.96 3.18 3.46
C TRP A 86 8.19 3.02 4.37
N ARG A 87 8.26 3.76 5.47
CA ARG A 87 9.37 3.64 6.43
C ARG A 87 9.51 2.19 6.92
N ALA A 88 8.42 1.59 7.40
CA ALA A 88 8.43 0.22 7.93
C ALA A 88 8.79 -0.82 6.85
N VAL A 89 8.21 -0.71 5.66
CA VAL A 89 8.51 -1.60 4.51
C VAL A 89 9.99 -1.47 4.11
N ARG A 90 10.48 -0.24 3.98
CA ARG A 90 11.88 0.04 3.60
C ARG A 90 12.88 -0.50 4.61
N GLU A 91 12.62 -0.30 5.91
CA GLU A 91 13.44 -0.83 7.00
C GLU A 91 13.50 -2.36 6.93
N LYS A 92 12.34 -3.04 6.77
CA LYS A 92 12.28 -4.50 6.68
C LYS A 92 13.00 -5.05 5.43
N LEU A 93 12.81 -4.45 4.28
CA LEU A 93 13.51 -4.83 3.05
C LEU A 93 15.03 -4.69 3.23
N SER A 94 15.49 -3.55 3.76
CA SER A 94 16.91 -3.28 3.97
C SER A 94 17.56 -4.22 5.01
N ALA A 95 16.88 -4.48 6.13
CA ALA A 95 17.38 -5.37 7.18
C ALA A 95 17.57 -6.81 6.70
N ASN A 96 16.81 -7.25 5.68
CA ASN A 96 16.88 -8.60 5.13
C ASN A 96 17.61 -8.68 3.77
N GLY A 97 18.18 -7.58 3.29
CA GLY A 97 18.83 -7.54 1.97
C GLY A 97 17.87 -7.86 0.81
N LEU A 98 16.58 -7.53 0.95
CA LEU A 98 15.53 -7.79 -0.02
C LEU A 98 15.24 -6.54 -0.86
N SER A 99 14.77 -6.77 -2.09
CA SER A 99 14.22 -5.75 -2.97
C SER A 99 12.83 -6.19 -3.42
N ALA A 100 11.85 -5.30 -3.36
CA ALA A 100 10.50 -5.53 -3.84
C ALA A 100 10.26 -4.70 -5.11
N ALA A 101 9.64 -5.32 -6.12
CA ALA A 101 9.24 -4.65 -7.35
C ALA A 101 7.89 -3.95 -7.21
N ALA A 102 6.95 -4.55 -6.45
CA ALA A 102 5.60 -4.02 -6.34
C ALA A 102 4.97 -4.29 -4.97
N ILE A 103 3.92 -3.52 -4.69
CA ILE A 103 3.11 -3.59 -3.49
C ILE A 103 1.62 -3.60 -3.87
N GLY A 104 0.82 -4.46 -3.25
CA GLY A 104 -0.61 -4.55 -3.53
C GLY A 104 -1.28 -5.65 -2.74
N GLY A 105 -2.60 -5.73 -2.82
CA GLY A 105 -3.37 -6.74 -2.09
C GLY A 105 -4.83 -6.77 -2.51
N MET A 106 -5.67 -7.40 -1.69
CA MET A 106 -7.09 -7.58 -2.00
C MET A 106 -7.84 -6.24 -2.00
N THR A 107 -8.57 -6.00 -3.11
CA THR A 107 -9.48 -4.85 -3.19
C THR A 107 -10.59 -4.99 -2.12
N LEU A 108 -11.08 -3.94 -1.48
CA LEU A 108 -10.83 -2.51 -1.57
C LEU A 108 -9.87 -2.05 -0.45
N GLY A 109 -9.67 -2.86 0.61
CA GLY A 109 -8.94 -2.49 1.83
C GLY A 109 -7.47 -2.16 1.55
N ALA A 110 -6.80 -2.97 0.73
CA ALA A 110 -5.39 -2.78 0.39
C ALA A 110 -5.13 -1.60 -0.56
N ASP A 111 -6.09 -1.23 -1.42
CA ASP A 111 -5.86 -0.30 -2.52
C ASP A 111 -5.34 1.09 -2.07
N PRO A 112 -6.01 1.81 -1.15
CA PRO A 112 -5.55 3.14 -0.72
C PRO A 112 -4.21 3.08 0.03
N ILE A 113 -3.95 2.00 0.77
CA ILE A 113 -2.71 1.80 1.53
C ILE A 113 -1.54 1.57 0.57
N SER A 114 -1.72 0.65 -0.39
CA SER A 114 -0.71 0.34 -1.40
C SER A 114 -0.38 1.56 -2.24
N LEU A 115 -1.39 2.33 -2.65
CA LEU A 115 -1.20 3.56 -3.41
C LEU A 115 -0.45 4.61 -2.59
N ALA A 116 -0.82 4.81 -1.32
CA ALA A 116 -0.14 5.77 -0.44
C ALA A 116 1.34 5.42 -0.22
N ILE A 117 1.65 4.14 0.04
CA ILE A 117 3.02 3.65 0.21
C ILE A 117 3.81 3.75 -1.12
N GLY A 118 3.21 3.37 -2.25
CA GLY A 118 3.83 3.47 -3.57
C GLY A 118 4.16 4.91 -3.96
N MET A 119 3.25 5.86 -3.73
CA MET A 119 3.48 7.28 -3.96
C MET A 119 4.62 7.83 -3.08
N GLU A 120 4.67 7.45 -1.80
CA GLU A 120 5.74 7.86 -0.90
C GLU A 120 7.08 7.25 -1.30
N SER A 121 7.10 5.98 -1.76
CA SER A 121 8.31 5.34 -2.27
C SER A 121 8.86 6.08 -3.50
N ALA A 122 8.01 6.42 -4.47
CA ALA A 122 8.40 7.17 -5.67
C ALA A 122 8.89 8.59 -5.33
N ARG A 123 8.30 9.24 -4.33
CA ARG A 123 8.76 10.53 -3.85
C ARG A 123 10.15 10.46 -3.23
N ARG A 124 10.45 9.39 -2.48
CA ARG A 124 11.69 9.20 -1.74
C ARG A 124 12.81 8.57 -2.56
N GLN A 125 12.47 7.67 -3.46
CA GLN A 125 13.39 6.89 -4.28
C GLN A 125 12.90 6.88 -5.74
N PRO A 126 13.06 7.97 -6.49
CA PRO A 126 12.50 8.11 -7.84
C PRO A 126 13.07 7.10 -8.85
N ASP A 127 14.25 6.55 -8.59
CA ASP A 127 14.90 5.58 -9.48
C ASP A 127 14.68 4.11 -9.06
N ASP A 128 14.10 3.87 -7.86
CA ASP A 128 13.88 2.53 -7.30
C ASP A 128 12.63 2.55 -6.40
N PHE A 129 11.46 2.64 -7.00
CA PHE A 129 10.19 2.75 -6.29
C PHE A 129 9.28 1.54 -6.50
N LEU A 130 8.36 1.32 -5.58
CA LEU A 130 7.39 0.24 -5.66
C LEU A 130 6.29 0.56 -6.67
N GLN A 131 6.07 -0.35 -7.62
CA GLN A 131 4.88 -0.35 -8.45
C GLN A 131 3.65 -0.75 -7.63
N VAL A 132 2.46 -0.36 -8.08
CA VAL A 132 1.23 -0.64 -7.35
C VAL A 132 0.27 -1.47 -8.20
N PHE A 133 -0.33 -2.48 -7.58
CA PHE A 133 -1.35 -3.33 -8.18
C PHE A 133 -2.48 -3.62 -7.18
N THR A 134 -3.59 -4.18 -7.68
CA THR A 134 -4.70 -4.66 -6.86
C THR A 134 -5.11 -6.08 -7.24
N VAL A 135 -5.59 -6.85 -6.27
CA VAL A 135 -6.12 -8.20 -6.46
C VAL A 135 -7.64 -8.17 -6.34
N ARG A 136 -8.33 -8.57 -7.39
CA ARG A 136 -9.80 -8.66 -7.41
C ARG A 136 -10.28 -9.86 -6.62
N LYS A 137 -11.43 -9.72 -5.96
CA LYS A 137 -12.10 -10.85 -5.26
C LYS A 137 -12.43 -11.99 -6.21
N GLU A 138 -12.84 -11.66 -7.44
CA GLU A 138 -13.21 -12.60 -8.49
C GLU A 138 -12.48 -12.27 -9.79
N ALA A 139 -12.20 -13.29 -10.60
CA ALA A 139 -11.66 -13.11 -11.93
C ALA A 139 -12.69 -12.39 -12.84
N LYS A 140 -12.20 -11.66 -13.84
CA LYS A 140 -13.11 -11.09 -14.87
C LYS A 140 -13.86 -12.21 -15.59
N GLY A 141 -15.17 -12.06 -15.75
CA GLY A 141 -16.01 -12.99 -16.50
C GLY A 141 -15.78 -12.93 -18.03
N TYR A 142 -14.89 -12.03 -18.50
CA TYR A 142 -14.53 -11.83 -19.91
C TYR A 142 -13.06 -11.42 -20.03
N GLY A 143 -12.43 -11.70 -21.18
CA GLY A 143 -11.00 -11.46 -21.42
C GLY A 143 -10.12 -12.59 -20.87
N VAL A 144 -8.90 -12.27 -20.44
CA VAL A 144 -7.89 -13.26 -20.03
C VAL A 144 -8.14 -13.81 -18.60
N GLY A 145 -9.22 -13.42 -17.92
CA GLY A 145 -9.59 -13.94 -16.60
C GLY A 145 -8.63 -13.55 -15.46
N ARG A 146 -7.77 -12.54 -15.66
CA ARG A 146 -6.78 -12.12 -14.64
C ARG A 146 -7.46 -11.56 -13.40
N ARG A 147 -6.88 -11.89 -12.24
CA ARG A 147 -7.30 -11.35 -10.95
C ARG A 147 -6.49 -10.13 -10.53
N ILE A 148 -5.31 -9.91 -11.12
CA ILE A 148 -4.44 -8.79 -10.80
C ILE A 148 -4.62 -7.68 -11.83
N GLU A 149 -4.78 -6.44 -11.35
CA GLU A 149 -4.87 -5.21 -12.14
C GLU A 149 -3.79 -4.23 -11.69
N GLY A 150 -3.27 -3.44 -12.61
CA GLY A 150 -2.23 -2.44 -12.32
C GLY A 150 -0.85 -2.90 -12.78
N ASN A 151 0.18 -2.47 -12.07
CA ASN A 151 1.56 -2.69 -12.48
C ASN A 151 2.15 -3.91 -11.77
N PHE A 152 1.89 -5.08 -12.34
CA PHE A 152 2.38 -6.38 -11.88
C PHE A 152 2.91 -7.18 -13.07
N SER A 153 4.03 -7.85 -12.88
CA SER A 153 4.62 -8.76 -13.87
C SER A 153 4.98 -10.11 -13.24
N PRO A 154 4.82 -11.23 -13.95
CA PRO A 154 5.34 -12.51 -13.49
C PRO A 154 6.84 -12.43 -13.17
N GLY A 155 7.23 -12.96 -12.01
CA GLY A 155 8.60 -12.88 -11.50
C GLY A 155 8.84 -11.73 -10.53
N ASP A 156 7.91 -10.79 -10.39
CA ASP A 156 8.04 -9.70 -9.44
C ASP A 156 8.11 -10.21 -7.99
N SER A 157 8.98 -9.57 -7.21
CA SER A 157 9.04 -9.71 -5.76
C SER A 157 8.06 -8.72 -5.11
N ILE A 158 7.15 -9.24 -4.30
CA ILE A 158 5.92 -8.53 -3.88
C ILE A 158 5.87 -8.35 -2.38
N VAL A 159 5.45 -7.16 -1.94
CA VAL A 159 4.90 -6.94 -0.60
C VAL A 159 3.38 -7.01 -0.70
N VAL A 160 2.75 -8.04 -0.10
CA VAL A 160 1.28 -8.12 -0.07
C VAL A 160 0.72 -7.25 1.06
N VAL A 161 -0.39 -6.54 0.78
CA VAL A 161 -1.00 -5.59 1.73
C VAL A 161 -2.39 -6.03 2.14
N ASP A 162 -2.72 -5.83 3.41
CA ASP A 162 -4.11 -5.82 3.89
C ASP A 162 -4.34 -4.64 4.86
N ASP A 163 -5.56 -4.15 4.96
CA ASP A 163 -5.89 -3.06 5.89
C ASP A 163 -6.03 -3.59 7.33
N VAL A 164 -6.76 -4.67 7.52
CA VAL A 164 -6.98 -5.31 8.82
C VAL A 164 -6.86 -6.83 8.70
N ILE A 165 -5.93 -7.42 9.42
CA ILE A 165 -5.86 -8.88 9.51
C ILE A 165 -6.60 -9.38 10.77
N THR A 166 -7.55 -10.31 10.55
CA THR A 166 -8.25 -11.05 11.61
C THR A 166 -7.82 -12.52 11.58
N THR A 167 -8.40 -13.32 10.70
CA THR A 167 -8.05 -14.73 10.48
C THR A 167 -7.08 -14.93 9.30
N GLY A 168 -6.71 -13.88 8.58
CA GLY A 168 -5.78 -13.95 7.45
C GLY A 168 -6.38 -14.42 6.11
N GLY A 169 -7.66 -14.78 6.07
CA GLY A 169 -8.27 -15.41 4.90
C GLY A 169 -8.29 -14.53 3.63
N SER A 170 -8.45 -13.20 3.74
CA SER A 170 -8.37 -12.26 2.60
C SER A 170 -6.95 -12.15 2.09
N THR A 171 -6.01 -11.99 3.00
CA THR A 171 -4.59 -11.84 2.69
C THR A 171 -4.06 -13.12 2.01
N LEU A 172 -4.40 -14.32 2.52
CA LEU A 172 -4.03 -15.60 1.91
C LEU A 172 -4.60 -15.76 0.48
N LYS A 173 -5.85 -15.33 0.25
CA LYS A 173 -6.43 -15.33 -1.11
C LYS A 173 -5.70 -14.36 -2.07
N ALA A 174 -5.18 -13.25 -1.55
CA ALA A 174 -4.35 -12.35 -2.35
C ALA A 174 -3.01 -13.01 -2.67
N VAL A 175 -2.38 -13.65 -1.70
CA VAL A 175 -1.14 -14.45 -1.90
C VAL A 175 -1.34 -15.51 -2.95
N ASP A 176 -2.37 -16.35 -2.83
CA ASP A 176 -2.67 -17.41 -3.80
C ASP A 176 -2.85 -16.86 -5.23
N ALA A 177 -3.49 -15.69 -5.38
CA ALA A 177 -3.66 -15.05 -6.68
C ALA A 177 -2.33 -14.51 -7.25
N ILE A 178 -1.49 -13.90 -6.40
CA ILE A 178 -0.17 -13.39 -6.78
C ILE A 178 0.74 -14.54 -7.23
N GLU A 179 0.80 -15.61 -6.45
CA GLU A 179 1.62 -16.79 -6.76
C GLU A 179 1.13 -17.51 -8.03
N ALA A 180 -0.20 -17.63 -8.22
CA ALA A 180 -0.79 -18.21 -9.43
C ALA A 180 -0.46 -17.43 -10.70
N GLU A 181 -0.25 -16.11 -10.63
CA GLU A 181 0.17 -15.26 -11.73
C GLU A 181 1.72 -15.09 -11.79
N GLY A 182 2.47 -15.88 -11.01
CA GLY A 182 3.94 -15.97 -11.06
C GLY A 182 4.69 -14.95 -10.22
N GLY A 183 4.02 -14.23 -9.32
CA GLY A 183 4.67 -13.33 -8.35
C GLY A 183 5.28 -14.09 -7.18
N LYS A 184 6.29 -13.49 -6.54
CA LYS A 184 6.93 -14.02 -5.33
C LYS A 184 6.64 -13.11 -4.14
N VAL A 185 5.82 -13.59 -3.20
CA VAL A 185 5.53 -12.83 -1.98
C VAL A 185 6.74 -12.87 -1.03
N LEU A 186 7.22 -11.70 -0.62
CA LEU A 186 8.34 -11.55 0.32
C LEU A 186 7.86 -11.55 1.77
N PHE A 187 6.83 -10.77 2.05
CA PHE A 187 6.14 -10.68 3.34
C PHE A 187 4.80 -9.96 3.17
N ALA A 188 3.97 -9.99 4.21
CA ALA A 188 2.73 -9.23 4.29
C ALA A 188 2.93 -7.96 5.12
N PHE A 189 2.47 -6.81 4.59
CA PHE A 189 2.29 -5.58 5.36
C PHE A 189 0.82 -5.42 5.72
N VAL A 190 0.51 -5.21 6.99
CA VAL A 190 -0.86 -4.94 7.46
C VAL A 190 -0.92 -3.65 8.28
N LEU A 191 -1.96 -2.85 8.06
CA LEU A 191 -2.09 -1.61 8.82
C LEU A 191 -2.44 -1.91 10.28
N VAL A 192 -3.39 -2.83 10.52
CA VAL A 192 -3.81 -3.26 11.86
C VAL A 192 -3.89 -4.78 11.95
N ASP A 193 -3.14 -5.35 12.87
CA ASP A 193 -3.26 -6.75 13.30
C ASP A 193 -4.19 -6.84 14.51
N ARG A 194 -5.33 -7.52 14.36
CA ARG A 194 -6.30 -7.70 15.45
C ARG A 194 -5.94 -8.78 16.46
N GLU A 195 -4.80 -9.45 16.27
CA GLU A 195 -4.32 -10.53 17.15
C GLU A 195 -5.34 -11.68 17.31
N GLU A 196 -6.06 -11.99 16.20
CA GLU A 196 -7.11 -13.05 16.14
C GLU A 196 -6.65 -14.28 15.33
N GLY A 197 -5.34 -14.53 15.27
CA GLY A 197 -4.73 -15.70 14.62
C GLY A 197 -4.34 -15.52 13.15
N GLY A 198 -4.64 -14.36 12.53
CA GLY A 198 -4.32 -14.12 11.13
C GLY A 198 -2.82 -14.07 10.83
N ARG A 199 -2.03 -13.50 11.73
CA ARG A 199 -0.56 -13.53 11.67
C ARG A 199 -0.06 -14.98 11.61
N GLN A 200 -0.51 -15.81 12.55
CA GLN A 200 -0.11 -17.21 12.61
C GLN A 200 -0.46 -17.96 11.31
N ALA A 201 -1.66 -17.75 10.76
CA ALA A 201 -2.09 -18.40 9.53
C ALA A 201 -1.20 -18.04 8.31
N LEU A 202 -0.67 -16.81 8.24
CA LEU A 202 0.29 -16.41 7.21
C LEU A 202 1.68 -17.00 7.47
N GLU A 203 2.14 -16.99 8.72
CA GLU A 203 3.44 -17.54 9.11
C GLU A 203 3.52 -19.05 8.86
N GLU A 204 2.42 -19.81 9.07
CA GLU A 204 2.29 -21.22 8.69
C GLU A 204 2.44 -21.45 7.17
N ARG A 205 2.13 -20.45 6.33
CA ARG A 205 2.41 -20.43 4.88
C ARG A 205 3.82 -19.93 4.54
N GLY A 206 4.67 -19.64 5.54
CA GLY A 206 6.00 -19.09 5.37
C GLY A 206 6.04 -17.60 5.03
N ILE A 207 4.94 -16.88 5.28
CA ILE A 207 4.82 -15.45 4.99
C ILE A 207 4.87 -14.67 6.30
N GLU A 208 5.96 -13.96 6.52
CA GLU A 208 6.12 -13.10 7.69
C GLU A 208 5.17 -11.89 7.64
N VAL A 209 4.62 -11.49 8.78
CA VAL A 209 3.70 -10.36 8.88
C VAL A 209 4.36 -9.16 9.55
N LEU A 210 4.44 -8.05 8.82
CA LEU A 210 4.82 -6.74 9.31
C LEU A 210 3.54 -5.93 9.58
N SER A 211 3.14 -5.79 10.84
CA SER A 211 2.01 -4.93 11.22
C SER A 211 2.50 -3.54 11.63
N LEU A 212 1.81 -2.49 11.18
CA LEU A 212 2.11 -1.14 11.64
C LEU A 212 1.55 -0.92 13.06
N PHE A 213 0.34 -1.43 13.32
CA PHE A 213 -0.26 -1.45 14.65
C PHE A 213 -0.84 -2.84 14.95
N THR A 214 -0.84 -3.19 16.22
CA THR A 214 -1.60 -4.32 16.75
C THR A 214 -2.84 -3.82 17.49
N ARG A 215 -3.79 -4.72 17.81
CA ARG A 215 -4.89 -4.42 18.73
C ARG A 215 -4.34 -3.88 20.06
N THR A 216 -3.32 -4.52 20.60
CA THR A 216 -2.65 -4.12 21.86
C THR A 216 -2.05 -2.71 21.75
N ASP A 217 -1.43 -2.35 20.62
CA ASP A 217 -0.93 -0.99 20.39
C ASP A 217 -2.05 0.06 20.42
N LEU A 218 -3.23 -0.27 19.90
CA LEU A 218 -4.35 0.67 19.80
C LEU A 218 -5.12 0.85 21.10
N LEU A 219 -5.39 -0.25 21.81
CA LEU A 219 -6.30 -0.24 22.96
C LEU A 219 -5.59 -0.36 24.33
N GLY A 220 -4.30 -0.71 24.33
CA GLY A 220 -3.60 -1.15 25.53
C GLY A 220 -3.89 -2.63 25.84
N SER A 221 -3.18 -3.17 26.78
CA SER A 221 -3.36 -4.53 27.30
C SER A 221 -4.46 -4.59 28.34
#